data_124532345c853a20cc268d89e44d2d28
#
_entry.id   124532345c853a20cc268d89e44d2d28
#
_cell.length_a   1.000
_cell.length_b   1.000
_cell.length_c   1.000
_cell.angle_alpha   90.00
_cell.angle_beta   90.00
_cell.angle_gamma   90.00
#
_symmetry.space_group_name_H-M   'P 1'
#
loop_
_entity.id
_entity.type
_entity.pdbx_description
1 polymer ?
#
loop_
_entity_poly.entity_id
_entity_poly.type
_entity_poly.pdbx_seq_one_letter_code
_entity_poly.pdbx_strand_id
1 'polypeptide(L)'
;MLDGIGNVRRRNVEGQIDFFGMSAANSTVETVVMPDIPEFTATERMHMEKETTGLYLSGHPMVGYRAAARSSGAVTLNEILEDVSSEEGPTRFADGMPVTVAGIVASSKTRPTKNGTLMAYVVLEDETASMELLCFSRVLD
;
A
#
# COMPACT_ATOMS: atom_id res chain seq x y z
N MET A 1 27.21 -14.84 4.26
CA MET A 1 26.92 -13.40 4.26
C MET A 1 26.77 -12.82 5.68
N LEU A 2 26.12 -13.52 6.59
CA LEU A 2 26.02 -13.11 8.02
C LEU A 2 27.35 -13.15 8.77
N ASP A 3 28.27 -14.03 8.39
CA ASP A 3 29.58 -14.17 9.04
C ASP A 3 30.50 -12.94 8.83
N GLY A 4 30.41 -12.25 7.70
CA GLY A 4 31.20 -11.05 7.43
C GLY A 4 30.82 -9.87 8.34
N ILE A 5 29.52 -9.70 8.58
CA ILE A 5 28.99 -8.63 9.46
C ILE A 5 29.35 -8.91 10.94
N GLY A 6 29.31 -10.17 11.35
CA GLY A 6 29.70 -10.59 12.69
C GLY A 6 31.18 -10.32 12.99
N ASN A 7 32.07 -10.52 12.02
CA ASN A 7 33.50 -10.27 12.18
C ASN A 7 33.83 -8.77 12.25
N VAL A 8 33.16 -7.94 11.44
CA VAL A 8 33.30 -6.47 11.52
C VAL A 8 32.82 -5.93 12.85
N ARG A 9 31.70 -6.44 13.39
CA ARG A 9 31.19 -6.05 14.71
C ARG A 9 32.13 -6.45 15.85
N ARG A 10 32.73 -7.64 15.82
CA ARG A 10 33.68 -8.10 16.85
C ARG A 10 34.95 -7.25 16.84
N ARG A 11 35.48 -6.86 15.69
CA ARG A 11 36.64 -5.95 15.59
C ARG A 11 36.35 -4.57 16.16
N ASN A 12 35.12 -4.05 15.94
CA ASN A 12 34.74 -2.72 16.45
C ASN A 12 34.46 -2.70 17.98
N VAL A 13 34.28 -3.86 18.61
CA VAL A 13 34.09 -3.95 20.09
C VAL A 13 35.43 -4.01 20.84
N GLU A 14 36.51 -4.50 20.19
CA GLU A 14 37.85 -4.56 20.78
C GLU A 14 38.73 -3.33 20.57
N GLY A 15 38.33 -2.44 19.62
CA GLY A 15 39.04 -1.18 19.34
C GLY A 15 38.14 0.00 19.68
N GLN A 16 38.47 0.79 20.69
CA GLN A 16 37.96 2.15 20.83
C GLN A 16 38.29 2.90 19.53
N ILE A 17 37.30 3.12 18.68
CA ILE A 17 37.47 3.97 17.51
C ILE A 17 37.60 5.40 18.07
N ASP A 18 38.80 5.88 18.12
CA ASP A 18 39.08 7.29 18.41
C ASP A 18 38.50 8.11 17.27
N PHE A 19 37.41 8.80 17.52
CA PHE A 19 36.68 9.61 16.54
C PHE A 19 37.55 10.76 15.98
N PHE A 20 38.67 11.07 16.63
CA PHE A 20 39.63 12.10 16.24
C PHE A 20 41.02 11.58 15.89
N GLY A 21 41.24 10.27 15.94
CA GLY A 21 42.51 9.65 15.60
C GLY A 21 42.78 9.67 14.10
N MET A 22 43.13 10.80 13.56
CA MET A 22 43.83 10.89 12.28
C MET A 22 45.24 10.28 12.41
N SER A 23 45.30 8.97 12.41
CA SER A 23 46.56 8.26 12.14
C SER A 23 46.38 7.51 10.81
N ALA A 24 46.90 8.18 9.80
CA ALA A 24 47.13 7.62 8.49
C ALA A 24 48.18 6.50 8.59
N ALA A 25 47.76 5.27 8.79
CA ALA A 25 48.58 4.12 8.45
C ALA A 25 47.67 2.90 8.30
N ASN A 26 47.42 2.50 7.07
CA ASN A 26 46.94 1.16 6.67
C ASN A 26 45.66 0.60 7.36
N SER A 27 44.58 1.34 7.41
CA SER A 27 43.28 0.71 7.46
C SER A 27 42.88 0.34 6.04
N THR A 28 43.15 -0.88 5.65
CA THR A 28 42.37 -1.53 4.58
C THR A 28 40.92 -1.47 5.01
N VAL A 29 40.18 -0.49 4.51
CA VAL A 29 38.72 -0.48 4.63
C VAL A 29 38.26 -1.71 3.88
N GLU A 30 37.94 -2.77 4.60
CA GLU A 30 37.26 -3.91 4.00
C GLU A 30 35.94 -3.38 3.45
N THR A 31 35.93 -3.09 2.17
CA THR A 31 34.71 -2.69 1.46
C THR A 31 33.77 -3.87 1.53
N VAL A 32 32.69 -3.75 2.28
CA VAL A 32 31.62 -4.75 2.27
C VAL A 32 31.06 -4.75 0.86
N VAL A 33 31.33 -5.83 0.10
CA VAL A 33 30.79 -6.00 -1.23
C VAL A 33 29.29 -6.23 -1.07
N MET A 34 28.52 -5.20 -1.39
CA MET A 34 27.06 -5.31 -1.46
C MET A 34 26.69 -6.17 -2.66
N PRO A 35 25.80 -7.16 -2.51
CA PRO A 35 25.30 -7.93 -3.64
C PRO A 35 24.56 -6.99 -4.60
N ASP A 36 24.77 -7.19 -5.89
CA ASP A 36 24.02 -6.49 -6.94
C ASP A 36 22.62 -7.13 -7.04
N ILE A 37 21.71 -6.60 -6.24
CA ILE A 37 20.30 -7.02 -6.19
C ILE A 37 19.49 -5.91 -6.86
N PRO A 38 18.62 -6.25 -7.83
CA PRO A 38 17.76 -5.25 -8.45
C PRO A 38 16.86 -4.58 -7.42
N GLU A 39 16.67 -3.29 -7.58
CA GLU A 39 15.75 -2.50 -6.74
C GLU A 39 14.30 -2.98 -6.91
N PHE A 40 13.52 -2.88 -5.85
CA PHE A 40 12.09 -3.14 -5.90
C PHE A 40 11.40 -2.19 -6.88
N THR A 41 10.43 -2.70 -7.58
CA THR A 41 9.56 -1.86 -8.42
C THR A 41 8.79 -0.86 -7.55
N ALA A 42 8.32 0.23 -8.14
CA ALA A 42 7.52 1.23 -7.43
C ALA A 42 6.28 0.60 -6.77
N THR A 43 5.62 -0.34 -7.46
CA THR A 43 4.45 -1.05 -6.94
C THR A 43 4.78 -1.93 -5.74
N GLU A 44 5.88 -2.69 -5.79
CA GLU A 44 6.32 -3.51 -4.67
C GLU A 44 6.68 -2.66 -3.44
N ARG A 45 7.36 -1.53 -3.64
CA ARG A 45 7.65 -0.59 -2.54
C ARG A 45 6.39 -0.05 -1.89
N MET A 46 5.41 0.40 -2.67
CA MET A 46 4.13 0.89 -2.17
C MET A 46 3.39 -0.18 -1.38
N HIS A 47 3.44 -1.45 -1.84
CA HIS A 47 2.86 -2.58 -1.12
C HIS A 47 3.52 -2.80 0.25
N MET A 48 4.85 -2.83 0.29
CA MET A 48 5.61 -2.98 1.53
C MET A 48 5.40 -1.80 2.50
N GLU A 49 5.30 -0.58 1.99
CA GLU A 49 4.96 0.61 2.78
C GLU A 49 3.59 0.44 3.44
N LYS A 50 2.57 0.07 2.67
CA LYS A 50 1.21 -0.14 3.17
C LYS A 50 1.15 -1.27 4.20
N GLU A 51 1.86 -2.38 3.97
CA GLU A 51 1.91 -3.52 4.89
C GLU A 51 2.59 -3.15 6.22
N THR A 52 3.65 -2.35 6.17
CA THR A 52 4.46 -2.01 7.35
C THR A 52 3.89 -0.84 8.13
N THR A 53 3.42 0.20 7.44
CA THR A 53 3.01 1.47 8.07
C THR A 53 1.49 1.70 8.05
N GLY A 54 0.76 0.90 7.28
CA GLY A 54 -0.66 1.10 7.02
C GLY A 54 -0.97 2.19 6.00
N LEU A 55 0.05 2.87 5.47
CA LEU A 55 -0.09 4.01 4.55
C LEU A 55 0.78 3.83 3.31
N TYR A 56 0.37 4.45 2.21
CA TYR A 56 1.20 4.61 1.02
C TYR A 56 2.02 5.91 1.17
N LEU A 57 3.33 5.80 1.36
CA LEU A 57 4.22 6.94 1.58
C LEU A 57 4.79 7.49 0.28
N SER A 58 5.15 6.62 -0.66
CA SER A 58 5.76 6.99 -1.94
C SER A 58 4.75 7.42 -3.01
N GLY A 59 3.44 7.27 -2.73
CA GLY A 59 2.35 7.60 -3.65
C GLY A 59 1.29 6.50 -3.67
N HIS A 60 0.10 6.83 -4.15
CA HIS A 60 -0.99 5.85 -4.22
C HIS A 60 -0.94 5.09 -5.55
N PRO A 61 -1.11 3.75 -5.57
CA PRO A 61 -1.07 2.97 -6.81
C PRO A 61 -2.09 3.41 -7.87
N MET A 62 -3.22 4.01 -7.46
CA MET A 62 -4.23 4.56 -8.37
C MET A 62 -3.76 5.77 -9.18
N VAL A 63 -2.63 6.42 -8.84
CA VAL A 63 -2.11 7.59 -9.58
C VAL A 63 -1.93 7.27 -11.07
N GLY A 64 -1.40 6.07 -11.37
CA GLY A 64 -1.21 5.61 -12.76
C GLY A 64 -2.51 5.35 -13.53
N TYR A 65 -3.61 5.11 -12.83
CA TYR A 65 -4.92 4.77 -13.41
C TYR A 65 -5.91 5.93 -13.41
N ARG A 66 -5.54 7.09 -12.84
CA ARG A 66 -6.41 8.27 -12.71
C ARG A 66 -7.04 8.71 -14.03
N ALA A 67 -6.27 8.72 -15.10
CA ALA A 67 -6.77 9.11 -16.42
C ALA A 67 -7.81 8.10 -16.96
N ALA A 68 -7.55 6.81 -16.79
CA ALA A 68 -8.47 5.76 -17.21
C ALA A 68 -9.76 5.77 -16.37
N ALA A 69 -9.67 5.96 -15.07
CA ALA A 69 -10.82 6.10 -14.19
C ALA A 69 -11.72 7.27 -14.60
N ARG A 70 -11.13 8.44 -14.87
CA ARG A 70 -11.89 9.61 -15.33
C ARG A 70 -12.54 9.38 -16.70
N SER A 71 -11.85 8.76 -17.64
CA SER A 71 -12.40 8.47 -18.96
C SER A 71 -13.55 7.47 -18.92
N SER A 72 -13.58 6.60 -17.90
CA SER A 72 -14.69 5.67 -17.64
C SER A 72 -15.87 6.33 -16.91
N GLY A 73 -15.79 7.62 -16.58
CA GLY A 73 -16.81 8.32 -15.81
C GLY A 73 -16.86 7.91 -14.35
N ALA A 74 -15.77 7.35 -13.81
CA ALA A 74 -15.70 6.99 -12.39
C ALA A 74 -15.68 8.24 -11.52
N VAL A 75 -16.51 8.21 -10.46
CA VAL A 75 -16.52 9.21 -9.39
C VAL A 75 -15.59 8.76 -8.27
N THR A 76 -15.10 9.71 -7.49
CA THR A 76 -14.23 9.40 -6.35
C THR A 76 -15.05 8.84 -5.19
N LEU A 77 -14.42 7.98 -4.38
CA LEU A 77 -15.08 7.42 -3.20
C LEU A 77 -15.45 8.51 -2.19
N ASN A 78 -14.60 9.54 -2.07
CA ASN A 78 -14.88 10.66 -1.17
C ASN A 78 -16.13 11.46 -1.58
N GLU A 79 -16.36 11.68 -2.89
CA GLU A 79 -17.58 12.37 -3.36
C GLU A 79 -18.84 11.60 -2.96
N ILE A 80 -18.82 10.27 -3.02
CA ILE A 80 -19.95 9.44 -2.59
C ILE A 80 -20.15 9.51 -1.07
N LEU A 81 -19.05 9.39 -0.31
CA LEU A 81 -19.11 9.41 1.15
C LEU A 81 -19.58 10.75 1.69
N GLU A 82 -19.12 11.86 1.11
CA GLU A 82 -19.55 13.21 1.48
C GLU A 82 -21.05 13.41 1.22
N ASP A 83 -21.54 13.00 0.05
CA ASP A 83 -22.95 13.15 -0.31
C ASP A 83 -23.87 12.32 0.61
N VAL A 84 -23.47 11.06 0.88
CA VAL A 84 -24.25 10.16 1.77
C VAL A 84 -24.19 10.60 3.23
N SER A 85 -23.11 11.24 3.66
CA SER A 85 -22.93 11.73 5.03
C SER A 85 -23.52 13.12 5.26
N SER A 86 -24.08 13.75 4.23
CA SER A 86 -24.68 15.09 4.37
C SER A 86 -25.91 15.05 5.28
N GLU A 87 -26.11 16.10 6.09
CA GLU A 87 -27.25 16.20 7.00
C GLU A 87 -28.60 16.24 6.26
N GLU A 88 -28.59 16.70 5.02
CA GLU A 88 -29.77 16.77 4.15
C GLU A 88 -30.07 15.44 3.43
N GLY A 89 -29.19 14.44 3.63
CA GLY A 89 -29.23 13.17 2.92
C GLY A 89 -28.61 13.23 1.53
N PRO A 90 -28.49 12.07 0.84
CA PRO A 90 -27.85 12.01 -0.47
C PRO A 90 -28.65 12.76 -1.52
N THR A 91 -28.02 13.74 -2.14
CA THR A 91 -28.61 14.58 -3.21
C THR A 91 -28.15 14.14 -4.60
N ARG A 92 -26.91 13.66 -4.71
CA ARG A 92 -26.28 13.30 -5.98
C ARG A 92 -26.24 11.78 -6.21
N PHE A 93 -26.11 11.00 -5.14
CA PHE A 93 -26.00 9.53 -5.20
C PHE A 93 -27.15 8.86 -4.43
N ALA A 94 -28.36 9.00 -4.97
CA ALA A 94 -29.56 8.42 -4.39
C ALA A 94 -29.54 6.88 -4.43
N ASP A 95 -30.29 6.26 -3.52
CA ASP A 95 -30.44 4.81 -3.47
C ASP A 95 -30.96 4.24 -4.80
N GLY A 96 -30.36 3.13 -5.23
CA GLY A 96 -30.67 2.47 -6.50
C GLY A 96 -30.04 3.15 -7.75
N MET A 97 -29.30 4.23 -7.59
CA MET A 97 -28.62 4.90 -8.70
C MET A 97 -27.36 4.12 -9.12
N PRO A 98 -27.18 3.83 -10.43
CA PRO A 98 -25.96 3.22 -10.90
C PRO A 98 -24.78 4.22 -10.83
N VAL A 99 -23.69 3.79 -10.22
CA VAL A 99 -22.47 4.59 -10.04
C VAL A 99 -21.27 3.77 -10.53
N THR A 100 -20.36 4.43 -11.24
CA THR A 100 -19.08 3.83 -11.60
C THR A 100 -18.01 4.34 -10.65
N VAL A 101 -17.30 3.43 -10.03
CA VAL A 101 -16.16 3.72 -9.15
C VAL A 101 -14.92 2.97 -9.64
N ALA A 102 -13.75 3.51 -9.37
CA ALA A 102 -12.47 2.88 -9.68
C ALA A 102 -11.57 2.94 -8.45
N GLY A 103 -10.98 1.82 -8.11
CA GLY A 103 -10.12 1.72 -6.93
C GLY A 103 -9.36 0.41 -6.89
N ILE A 104 -8.56 0.25 -5.86
CA ILE A 104 -7.81 -0.96 -5.55
C ILE A 104 -8.57 -1.74 -4.50
N VAL A 105 -8.62 -3.06 -4.65
CA VAL A 105 -9.16 -3.94 -3.62
C VAL A 105 -8.15 -4.05 -2.48
N ALA A 106 -8.42 -3.36 -1.39
CA ALA A 106 -7.58 -3.39 -0.19
C ALA A 106 -7.78 -4.69 0.61
N SER A 107 -9.02 -5.19 0.66
CA SER A 107 -9.33 -6.50 1.25
C SER A 107 -10.63 -7.07 0.69
N SER A 108 -10.77 -8.39 0.78
CA SER A 108 -12.03 -9.06 0.45
C SER A 108 -12.29 -10.21 1.42
N LYS A 109 -13.56 -10.38 1.79
CA LYS A 109 -14.02 -11.48 2.67
C LYS A 109 -15.32 -12.05 2.13
N THR A 110 -15.32 -13.34 1.82
CA THR A 110 -16.53 -14.03 1.36
C THR A 110 -17.24 -14.69 2.54
N ARG A 111 -18.57 -14.60 2.57
CA ARG A 111 -19.40 -15.24 3.58
C ARG A 111 -20.63 -15.88 2.94
N PRO A 112 -21.07 -17.05 3.42
CA PRO A 112 -22.36 -17.61 3.03
C PRO A 112 -23.50 -16.80 3.64
N THR A 113 -24.52 -16.55 2.84
CA THR A 113 -25.79 -15.96 3.31
C THR A 113 -26.68 -17.04 3.95
N LYS A 114 -27.73 -16.61 4.65
CA LYS A 114 -28.74 -17.55 5.23
C LYS A 114 -29.41 -18.47 4.19
N ASN A 115 -29.41 -18.02 2.93
CA ASN A 115 -30.00 -18.78 1.82
C ASN A 115 -29.01 -19.70 1.10
N GLY A 116 -27.78 -19.86 1.64
CA GLY A 116 -26.74 -20.70 1.05
C GLY A 116 -26.02 -20.11 -0.16
N THR A 117 -26.33 -18.87 -0.53
CA THR A 117 -25.59 -18.14 -1.58
C THR A 117 -24.35 -17.46 -0.98
N LEU A 118 -23.36 -17.15 -1.80
CA LEU A 118 -22.19 -16.41 -1.37
C LEU A 118 -22.42 -14.90 -1.49
N MET A 119 -21.85 -14.16 -0.56
CA MET A 119 -21.68 -12.71 -0.64
C MET A 119 -20.26 -12.34 -0.27
N ALA A 120 -19.74 -11.26 -0.81
CA ALA A 120 -18.42 -10.75 -0.45
C ALA A 120 -18.51 -9.32 0.09
N TYR A 121 -17.70 -9.07 1.08
CA TYR A 121 -17.36 -7.73 1.57
C TYR A 121 -16.03 -7.34 0.93
N VAL A 122 -16.04 -6.32 0.12
CA VAL A 122 -14.86 -5.85 -0.60
C VAL A 122 -14.56 -4.44 -0.16
N VAL A 123 -13.39 -4.22 0.42
CA VAL A 123 -12.93 -2.86 0.71
C VAL A 123 -12.21 -2.34 -0.53
N LEU A 124 -12.82 -1.34 -1.15
CA LEU A 124 -12.25 -0.60 -2.26
C LEU A 124 -11.61 0.69 -1.74
N GLU A 125 -10.42 1.00 -2.24
CA GLU A 125 -9.64 2.18 -1.85
C GLU A 125 -9.23 2.94 -3.11
N ASP A 126 -9.44 4.25 -3.13
CA ASP A 126 -8.90 5.16 -4.12
C ASP A 126 -7.95 6.18 -3.46
N GLU A 127 -7.50 7.20 -4.21
CA GLU A 127 -6.61 8.23 -3.68
C GLU A 127 -7.27 9.12 -2.62
N THR A 128 -8.59 9.09 -2.50
CA THR A 128 -9.38 10.04 -1.70
C THR A 128 -10.00 9.41 -0.47
N ALA A 129 -10.42 8.14 -0.56
CA ALA A 129 -11.09 7.44 0.53
C ALA A 129 -11.03 5.90 0.36
N SER A 130 -11.58 5.19 1.36
CA SER A 130 -11.88 3.77 1.27
C SER A 130 -13.33 3.50 1.63
N MET A 131 -13.95 2.54 0.96
CA MET A 131 -15.36 2.20 1.15
C MET A 131 -15.56 0.69 1.08
N GLU A 132 -16.40 0.14 1.97
CA GLU A 132 -16.80 -1.26 1.92
C GLU A 132 -17.98 -1.44 0.96
N LEU A 133 -17.80 -2.35 0.01
CA LEU A 133 -18.82 -2.75 -0.96
C LEU A 133 -19.37 -4.13 -0.62
N LEU A 134 -20.69 -4.29 -0.70
CA LEU A 134 -21.36 -5.57 -0.60
C LEU A 134 -21.60 -6.14 -1.99
N CYS A 135 -20.90 -7.23 -2.32
CA CYS A 135 -21.07 -7.94 -3.57
C CYS A 135 -21.94 -9.18 -3.34
N PHE A 136 -23.10 -9.21 -3.95
CA PHE A 136 -24.00 -10.36 -3.89
C PHE A 136 -23.64 -11.40 -4.94
N SER A 137 -24.12 -12.65 -4.76
CA SER A 137 -23.79 -13.81 -5.58
C SER A 137 -23.89 -13.58 -7.09
N ARG A 138 -24.85 -12.77 -7.54
CA ARG A 138 -25.00 -12.43 -8.97
C ARG A 138 -23.77 -11.73 -9.59
N VAL A 139 -22.90 -11.14 -8.77
CA VAL A 139 -21.69 -10.39 -9.19
C VAL A 139 -20.44 -11.22 -8.97
N LEU A 140 -20.53 -12.32 -8.19
CA LEU A 140 -19.39 -13.15 -7.80
C LEU A 140 -19.18 -14.38 -8.71
N ASP A 141 -20.10 -14.64 -9.64
CA ASP A 141 -19.99 -15.64 -10.70
C ASP A 141 -19.30 -15.01 -11.94
#